data_73de2dc514c2a32cdf83026dfefcd846
#
_entry.id   73de2dc514c2a32cdf83026dfefcd846
#
_cell.length_a   1.000
_cell.length_b   1.000
_cell.length_c   1.000
_cell.angle_alpha   90.00
_cell.angle_beta   90.00
_cell.angle_gamma   90.00
#
_symmetry.space_group_name_H-M   'P 1'
#
loop_
_entity.id
_entity.type
_entity.pdbx_description
1 polymer ?
#
loop_
_entity_poly.entity_id
_entity_poly.type
_entity_poly.pdbx_seq_one_letter_code
_entity_poly.pdbx_strand_id
1 'polypeptide(L)'
;MFVYSRNNGYAISTPTQEQYRGDGIAARGPALGIPAIRVDGNDTLAVYNATKAAREICLNESRPVMIEAMTYRIGHHSTSDDSSAYRSVDEVRNWDQKDHPISRLRKYMESHQWWNDEEEKIWKDEAKKRVMSAFMNAEKLPKPNYMEMFEDVYKEITPLLKQQKAELIKHLEQY
;
A
#
# COMPACT_ATOMS: atom_id res chain seq x y z
N MET A 1 -13.02 -1.94 -13.65
CA MET A 1 -11.69 -1.52 -13.08
C MET A 1 -11.93 -0.37 -12.12
N PHE A 2 -11.29 -0.34 -10.95
CA PHE A 2 -11.28 0.92 -10.21
C PHE A 2 -9.86 1.36 -9.85
N VAL A 3 -9.72 2.68 -9.75
CA VAL A 3 -8.48 3.36 -9.37
C VAL A 3 -8.60 3.72 -7.88
N TYR A 4 -7.71 3.18 -7.07
CA TYR A 4 -7.68 3.47 -5.63
C TYR A 4 -6.46 4.33 -5.30
N SER A 5 -6.71 5.56 -4.85
CA SER A 5 -5.67 6.48 -4.40
C SER A 5 -5.70 6.64 -2.88
N ARG A 6 -4.60 6.34 -2.23
CA ARG A 6 -4.38 6.60 -0.79
C ARG A 6 -3.69 7.95 -0.65
N ASN A 7 -4.48 9.01 -0.47
CA ASN A 7 -3.95 10.36 -0.30
C ASN A 7 -3.56 10.58 1.16
N ASN A 8 -2.28 10.49 1.45
CA ASN A 8 -1.73 10.65 2.79
C ASN A 8 -1.18 12.05 3.09
N GLY A 9 -1.48 13.02 2.24
CA GLY A 9 -1.09 14.41 2.41
C GLY A 9 0.33 14.77 1.95
N TYR A 10 1.16 13.78 1.56
CA TYR A 10 2.56 13.99 1.22
C TYR A 10 3.01 13.15 0.00
N ALA A 11 3.88 13.74 -0.82
CA ALA A 11 4.73 13.00 -1.76
C ALA A 11 6.16 13.03 -1.21
N ILE A 12 6.54 11.98 -0.47
CA ILE A 12 7.74 11.89 0.36
C ILE A 12 7.78 13.04 1.37
N SER A 13 8.47 14.14 1.04
CA SER A 13 8.62 15.34 1.88
C SER A 13 7.71 16.51 1.47
N THR A 14 7.13 16.48 0.27
CA THR A 14 6.35 17.58 -0.28
C THR A 14 4.87 17.45 0.11
N PRO A 15 4.31 18.41 0.89
CA PRO A 15 2.90 18.38 1.24
C PRO A 15 2.00 18.62 0.02
N THR A 16 0.78 18.10 0.03
CA THR A 16 -0.17 18.24 -1.10
C THR A 16 -0.47 19.68 -1.49
N GLN A 17 -0.42 20.60 -0.54
CA GLN A 17 -0.61 22.05 -0.78
C GLN A 17 0.43 22.66 -1.74
N GLU A 18 1.62 22.08 -1.78
CA GLU A 18 2.70 22.49 -2.69
C GLU A 18 2.71 21.72 -4.02
N GLN A 19 1.98 20.60 -4.10
CA GLN A 19 1.96 19.75 -5.29
C GLN A 19 0.91 20.18 -6.29
N TYR A 20 -0.27 20.61 -5.85
CA TYR A 20 -1.37 21.04 -6.71
C TYR A 20 -2.29 22.02 -5.98
N ARG A 21 -2.99 22.86 -6.78
CA ARG A 21 -3.92 23.87 -6.26
C ARG A 21 -5.39 23.43 -6.31
N GLY A 22 -5.69 22.33 -6.98
CA GLY A 22 -7.05 21.81 -7.14
C GLY A 22 -7.54 21.04 -5.92
N ASP A 23 -8.80 20.63 -5.97
CA ASP A 23 -9.46 19.86 -4.91
C ASP A 23 -9.12 18.36 -4.97
N GLY A 24 -7.87 18.02 -4.73
CA GLY A 24 -7.40 16.64 -4.58
C GLY A 24 -7.41 15.81 -5.87
N ILE A 25 -7.46 14.50 -5.70
CA ILE A 25 -7.37 13.51 -6.78
C ILE A 25 -8.76 13.15 -7.30
N ALA A 26 -9.75 12.98 -6.41
CA ALA A 26 -11.11 12.60 -6.79
C ALA A 26 -11.76 13.61 -7.75
N ALA A 27 -11.46 14.90 -7.61
CA ALA A 27 -11.97 15.95 -8.50
C ALA A 27 -11.56 15.78 -9.97
N ARG A 28 -10.53 15.00 -10.26
CA ARG A 28 -10.08 14.69 -11.64
C ARG A 28 -10.96 13.66 -12.33
N GLY A 29 -11.63 12.80 -11.58
CA GLY A 29 -12.48 11.75 -12.11
C GLY A 29 -13.60 12.27 -13.01
N PRO A 30 -14.43 13.23 -12.55
CA PRO A 30 -15.52 13.81 -13.36
C PRO A 30 -15.06 14.39 -14.69
N ALA A 31 -13.89 15.05 -14.73
CA ALA A 31 -13.33 15.60 -15.96
C ALA A 31 -13.02 14.52 -17.01
N LEU A 32 -12.82 13.29 -16.59
CA LEU A 32 -12.57 12.12 -17.44
C LEU A 32 -13.82 11.22 -17.61
N GLY A 33 -14.99 11.67 -17.14
CA GLY A 33 -16.23 10.87 -17.13
C GLY A 33 -16.21 9.69 -16.17
N ILE A 34 -15.31 9.71 -15.17
CA ILE A 34 -15.13 8.63 -14.19
C ILE A 34 -15.84 9.04 -12.89
N PRO A 35 -16.82 8.25 -12.38
CA PRO A 35 -17.37 8.44 -11.05
C PRO A 35 -16.25 8.42 -10.00
N ALA A 36 -16.26 9.38 -9.09
CA ALA A 36 -15.23 9.50 -8.06
C ALA A 36 -15.87 9.59 -6.65
N ILE A 37 -15.27 8.89 -5.72
CA ILE A 37 -15.66 8.86 -4.31
C ILE A 37 -14.47 9.32 -3.49
N ARG A 38 -14.64 10.38 -2.69
CA ARG A 38 -13.69 10.72 -1.63
C ARG A 38 -14.22 10.17 -0.32
N VAL A 39 -13.38 9.42 0.39
CA VAL A 39 -13.75 8.75 1.62
C VAL A 39 -12.72 9.02 2.72
N ASP A 40 -13.16 9.05 3.98
CA ASP A 40 -12.26 9.01 5.12
C ASP A 40 -11.53 7.65 5.12
N GLY A 41 -10.25 7.66 4.73
CA GLY A 41 -9.41 6.47 4.64
C GLY A 41 -9.04 5.87 6.00
N ASN A 42 -9.32 6.59 7.09
CA ASN A 42 -9.11 6.13 8.47
C ASN A 42 -10.39 5.53 9.09
N ASP A 43 -11.50 5.55 8.36
CA ASP A 43 -12.74 4.85 8.74
C ASP A 43 -12.90 3.56 7.93
N THR A 44 -12.64 2.42 8.57
CA THR A 44 -12.70 1.10 7.92
C THR A 44 -14.07 0.77 7.35
N LEU A 45 -15.16 1.17 8.03
CA LEU A 45 -16.52 0.91 7.58
C LEU A 45 -16.90 1.80 6.39
N ALA A 46 -16.50 3.07 6.42
CA ALA A 46 -16.68 3.97 5.30
C ALA A 46 -15.92 3.50 4.05
N VAL A 47 -14.67 3.06 4.21
CA VAL A 47 -13.86 2.49 3.11
C VAL A 47 -14.49 1.21 2.56
N TYR A 48 -15.00 0.34 3.42
CA TYR A 48 -15.72 -0.87 3.00
C TYR A 48 -16.94 -0.50 2.13
N ASN A 49 -17.78 0.42 2.59
CA ASN A 49 -18.99 0.83 1.88
C ASN A 49 -18.66 1.53 0.54
N ALA A 50 -17.67 2.42 0.52
CA ALA A 50 -17.20 3.08 -0.70
C ALA A 50 -16.68 2.06 -1.72
N THR A 51 -15.88 1.09 -1.27
CA THR A 51 -15.33 0.04 -2.12
C THR A 51 -16.42 -0.88 -2.66
N LYS A 52 -17.40 -1.24 -1.84
CA LYS A 52 -18.56 -2.04 -2.26
C LYS A 52 -19.35 -1.33 -3.35
N ALA A 53 -19.72 -0.06 -3.14
CA ALA A 53 -20.43 0.75 -4.12
C ALA A 53 -19.64 0.90 -5.44
N ALA A 54 -18.35 1.19 -5.35
CA ALA A 54 -17.49 1.28 -6.53
C ALA A 54 -17.42 -0.06 -7.30
N ARG A 55 -17.34 -1.17 -6.59
CA ARG A 55 -17.33 -2.51 -7.18
C ARG A 55 -18.64 -2.80 -7.92
N GLU A 56 -19.77 -2.46 -7.35
CA GLU A 56 -21.09 -2.63 -7.96
C GLU A 56 -21.20 -1.83 -9.27
N ILE A 57 -20.77 -0.58 -9.30
CA ILE A 57 -20.73 0.24 -10.52
C ILE A 57 -19.81 -0.41 -11.58
N CYS A 58 -18.60 -0.82 -11.18
CA CYS A 58 -17.67 -1.45 -12.10
C CYS A 58 -18.21 -2.73 -12.74
N LEU A 59 -18.93 -3.54 -11.99
CA LEU A 59 -19.46 -4.82 -12.47
C LEU A 59 -20.74 -4.65 -13.31
N ASN A 60 -21.65 -3.79 -12.87
CA ASN A 60 -22.96 -3.66 -13.49
C ASN A 60 -22.96 -2.73 -14.70
N GLU A 61 -22.11 -1.68 -14.66
CA GLU A 61 -22.07 -0.67 -15.71
C GLU A 61 -20.82 -0.77 -16.60
N SER A 62 -19.90 -1.69 -16.33
CA SER A 62 -18.62 -1.82 -17.02
C SER A 62 -17.83 -0.50 -17.11
N ARG A 63 -17.95 0.35 -16.08
CA ARG A 63 -17.31 1.66 -15.99
C ARG A 63 -16.18 1.65 -14.95
N PRO A 64 -15.09 2.40 -15.16
CA PRO A 64 -14.11 2.64 -14.10
C PRO A 64 -14.72 3.51 -13.00
N VAL A 65 -14.23 3.33 -11.77
CA VAL A 65 -14.54 4.20 -10.63
C VAL A 65 -13.23 4.59 -9.94
N MET A 66 -13.15 5.83 -9.47
CA MET A 66 -12.02 6.34 -8.70
C MET A 66 -12.41 6.47 -7.22
N ILE A 67 -11.55 5.98 -6.33
CA ILE A 67 -11.67 6.20 -4.89
C ILE A 67 -10.43 6.95 -4.41
N GLU A 68 -10.64 8.09 -3.76
CA GLU A 68 -9.61 8.82 -3.02
C GLU A 68 -9.84 8.63 -1.52
N ALA A 69 -9.02 7.80 -0.90
CA ALA A 69 -9.04 7.58 0.54
C ALA A 69 -8.11 8.59 1.22
N MET A 70 -8.71 9.52 1.97
CA MET A 70 -7.98 10.53 2.74
C MET A 70 -7.42 9.90 3.99
N THR A 71 -6.11 10.03 4.19
CA THR A 71 -5.40 9.44 5.33
C THR A 71 -4.17 10.27 5.67
N TYR A 72 -3.35 9.77 6.58
CA TYR A 72 -2.09 10.38 6.95
C TYR A 72 -1.00 9.32 7.12
N ARG A 73 0.24 9.61 6.71
CA ARG A 73 1.38 8.72 6.91
C ARG A 73 2.03 9.00 8.27
N ILE A 74 1.83 8.13 9.25
CA ILE A 74 2.41 8.27 10.60
C ILE A 74 3.93 8.05 10.57
N GLY A 75 4.40 6.96 9.95
CA GLY A 75 5.82 6.63 9.87
C GLY A 75 6.61 7.46 8.86
N HIS A 76 7.92 7.27 8.84
CA HIS A 76 8.79 7.77 7.78
C HIS A 76 8.41 7.15 6.43
N HIS A 77 8.81 7.78 5.33
CA HIS A 77 8.55 7.25 3.98
C HIS A 77 9.37 5.99 3.69
N SER A 78 10.62 5.98 4.12
CA SER A 78 11.56 4.86 3.95
C SER A 78 12.48 4.74 5.16
N THR A 79 13.31 3.72 5.19
CA THR A 79 14.29 3.50 6.26
C THR A 79 15.38 4.58 6.33
N SER A 80 15.61 5.31 5.24
CA SER A 80 16.57 6.42 5.15
C SER A 80 15.93 7.81 5.30
N ASP A 81 14.59 7.87 5.45
CA ASP A 81 13.87 9.14 5.58
C ASP A 81 13.78 9.57 7.05
N ASP A 82 14.05 10.85 7.29
CA ASP A 82 13.74 11.52 8.56
C ASP A 82 12.64 12.55 8.34
N SER A 83 11.41 12.17 8.61
CA SER A 83 10.27 13.04 8.37
C SER A 83 10.20 14.25 9.31
N SER A 84 10.98 14.31 10.38
CA SER A 84 11.04 15.47 11.27
C SER A 84 11.67 16.72 10.59
N ALA A 85 12.38 16.50 9.48
CA ALA A 85 12.97 17.59 8.69
C ALA A 85 11.92 18.42 7.91
N TYR A 86 10.72 17.87 7.65
CA TYR A 86 9.71 18.55 6.82
C TYR A 86 8.30 18.58 7.42
N ARG A 87 8.06 17.97 8.56
CA ARG A 87 6.78 18.04 9.31
C ARG A 87 7.01 17.95 10.80
N SER A 88 6.14 18.59 11.58
CA SER A 88 6.30 18.64 13.02
C SER A 88 5.95 17.29 13.67
N VAL A 89 6.65 16.97 14.75
CA VAL A 89 6.36 15.77 15.57
C VAL A 89 4.96 15.86 16.16
N ASP A 90 4.49 17.06 16.50
CA ASP A 90 3.16 17.26 17.07
C ASP A 90 2.05 17.01 16.05
N GLU A 91 2.26 17.33 14.77
CA GLU A 91 1.35 16.98 13.69
C GLU A 91 1.19 15.46 13.60
N VAL A 92 2.30 14.73 13.53
CA VAL A 92 2.32 13.27 13.47
C VAL A 92 1.63 12.66 14.68
N ARG A 93 1.96 13.15 15.87
CA ARG A 93 1.37 12.65 17.13
C ARG A 93 -0.13 12.91 17.22
N ASN A 94 -0.60 14.05 16.74
CA ASN A 94 -2.03 14.36 16.71
C ASN A 94 -2.80 13.39 15.82
N TRP A 95 -2.29 13.08 14.63
CA TRP A 95 -2.89 12.11 13.74
C TRP A 95 -2.89 10.69 14.33
N ASP A 96 -1.78 10.27 14.93
CA ASP A 96 -1.65 8.95 15.56
C ASP A 96 -2.63 8.78 16.73
N GLN A 97 -2.76 9.78 17.58
CA GLN A 97 -3.63 9.69 18.76
C GLN A 97 -5.11 9.82 18.46
N LYS A 98 -5.48 10.72 17.53
CA LYS A 98 -6.87 11.10 17.31
C LYS A 98 -7.54 10.32 16.19
N ASP A 99 -6.78 9.95 15.17
CA ASP A 99 -7.38 9.47 13.90
C ASP A 99 -6.64 8.26 13.28
N HIS A 100 -5.93 7.49 14.09
CA HIS A 100 -5.30 6.27 13.61
C HIS A 100 -6.35 5.20 13.28
N PRO A 101 -6.38 4.64 12.06
CA PRO A 101 -7.46 3.76 11.61
C PRO A 101 -7.59 2.48 12.44
N ILE A 102 -6.48 1.88 12.87
CA ILE A 102 -6.48 0.68 13.70
C ILE A 102 -7.06 0.99 15.09
N SER A 103 -6.65 2.11 15.69
CA SER A 103 -7.16 2.53 17.00
C SER A 103 -8.64 2.89 16.97
N ARG A 104 -9.12 3.48 15.87
CA ARG A 104 -10.56 3.76 15.68
C ARG A 104 -11.36 2.47 15.60
N LEU A 105 -10.93 1.52 14.76
CA LEU A 105 -11.60 0.23 14.65
C LEU A 105 -11.56 -0.56 15.96
N ARG A 106 -10.43 -0.56 16.65
CA ARG A 106 -10.28 -1.18 17.96
C ARG A 106 -11.32 -0.66 18.96
N LYS A 107 -11.40 0.68 19.12
CA LYS A 107 -12.40 1.30 20.02
C LYS A 107 -13.83 0.95 19.65
N TYR A 108 -14.13 0.88 18.36
CA TYR A 108 -15.44 0.44 17.87
C TYR A 108 -15.72 -1.01 18.28
N MET A 109 -14.79 -1.93 18.07
CA MET A 109 -14.96 -3.33 18.45
C MET A 109 -15.08 -3.51 19.97
N GLU A 110 -14.29 -2.78 20.75
CA GLU A 110 -14.37 -2.79 22.21
C GLU A 110 -15.75 -2.28 22.71
N SER A 111 -16.29 -1.22 22.12
CA SER A 111 -17.62 -0.70 22.47
C SER A 111 -18.76 -1.68 22.20
N HIS A 112 -18.54 -2.64 21.28
CA HIS A 112 -19.46 -3.72 20.95
C HIS A 112 -19.13 -5.03 21.67
N GLN A 113 -18.12 -5.04 22.55
CA GLN A 113 -17.65 -6.24 23.26
C GLN A 113 -17.12 -7.37 22.33
N TRP A 114 -16.63 -7.00 21.16
CA TRP A 114 -16.08 -7.93 20.16
C TRP A 114 -14.56 -8.09 20.28
N TRP A 115 -13.91 -7.27 21.10
CA TRP A 115 -12.47 -7.21 21.26
C TRP A 115 -12.08 -6.70 22.65
N ASN A 116 -10.92 -7.12 23.15
CA ASN A 116 -10.36 -6.70 24.43
C ASN A 116 -8.82 -6.80 24.41
N ASP A 117 -8.19 -6.31 25.49
CA ASP A 117 -6.73 -6.29 25.62
C ASP A 117 -6.09 -7.69 25.63
N GLU A 118 -6.77 -8.68 26.18
CA GLU A 118 -6.25 -10.05 26.25
C GLU A 118 -6.22 -10.72 24.88
N GLU A 119 -7.29 -10.63 24.13
CA GLU A 119 -7.36 -11.10 22.76
C GLU A 119 -6.34 -10.39 21.86
N GLU A 120 -6.17 -9.08 22.02
CA GLU A 120 -5.18 -8.32 21.26
C GLU A 120 -3.77 -8.79 21.57
N LYS A 121 -3.45 -9.05 22.82
CA LYS A 121 -2.13 -9.55 23.22
C LYS A 121 -1.84 -10.92 22.62
N ILE A 122 -2.79 -11.85 22.71
CA ILE A 122 -2.67 -13.20 22.13
C ILE A 122 -2.43 -13.08 20.62
N TRP A 123 -3.23 -12.26 19.94
CA TRP A 123 -3.12 -12.07 18.49
C TRP A 123 -1.78 -11.46 18.07
N LYS A 124 -1.30 -10.44 18.81
CA LYS A 124 0.00 -9.80 18.55
C LYS A 124 1.16 -10.77 18.72
N ASP A 125 1.12 -11.59 19.79
CA ASP A 125 2.15 -12.59 20.04
C ASP A 125 2.18 -13.67 18.97
N GLU A 126 1.02 -14.13 18.50
CA GLU A 126 0.91 -15.08 17.39
C GLU A 126 1.38 -14.46 16.08
N ALA A 127 0.93 -13.25 15.75
CA ALA A 127 1.36 -12.54 14.55
C ALA A 127 2.87 -12.37 14.51
N LYS A 128 3.50 -11.98 15.63
CA LYS A 128 4.95 -11.87 15.74
C LYS A 128 5.66 -13.20 15.46
N LYS A 129 5.18 -14.29 16.04
CA LYS A 129 5.74 -15.63 15.80
C LYS A 129 5.65 -16.02 14.33
N ARG A 130 4.50 -15.78 13.68
CA ARG A 130 4.28 -16.06 12.26
C ARG A 130 5.21 -15.25 11.36
N VAL A 131 5.35 -13.95 11.63
CA VAL A 131 6.27 -13.08 10.87
C VAL A 131 7.71 -13.55 11.01
N MET A 132 8.17 -13.84 12.24
CA MET A 132 9.54 -14.33 12.47
C MET A 132 9.79 -15.69 11.82
N SER A 133 8.83 -16.58 11.85
CA SER A 133 8.94 -17.87 11.16
C SER A 133 9.04 -17.70 9.65
N ALA A 134 8.20 -16.84 9.06
CA ALA A 134 8.25 -16.55 7.63
C ALA A 134 9.59 -15.92 7.22
N PHE A 135 10.11 -14.98 8.04
CA PHE A 135 11.40 -14.35 7.83
C PHE A 135 12.54 -15.40 7.83
N MET A 136 12.61 -16.22 8.87
CA MET A 136 13.64 -17.26 8.98
C MET A 136 13.55 -18.30 7.84
N ASN A 137 12.35 -18.61 7.36
CA ASN A 137 12.16 -19.50 6.23
C ASN A 137 12.65 -18.86 4.92
N ALA A 138 12.36 -17.56 4.73
CA ALA A 138 12.84 -16.83 3.56
C ALA A 138 14.37 -16.72 3.52
N GLU A 139 15.03 -16.52 4.68
CA GLU A 139 16.50 -16.49 4.75
C GLU A 139 17.17 -17.81 4.34
N LYS A 140 16.47 -18.94 4.53
CA LYS A 140 17.00 -20.26 4.16
C LYS A 140 16.84 -20.58 2.67
N LEU A 141 16.05 -19.80 1.95
CA LEU A 141 15.89 -20.02 0.51
C LEU A 141 17.18 -19.69 -0.22
N PRO A 142 17.59 -20.55 -1.15
CA PRO A 142 18.72 -20.24 -2.02
C PRO A 142 18.39 -19.02 -2.90
N LYS A 143 19.43 -18.38 -3.43
CA LYS A 143 19.23 -17.34 -4.45
C LYS A 143 18.49 -17.96 -5.65
N PRO A 144 17.66 -17.17 -6.36
CA PRO A 144 17.01 -17.62 -7.58
C PRO A 144 18.03 -18.14 -8.60
N ASN A 145 17.60 -19.07 -9.43
CA ASN A 145 18.43 -19.55 -10.51
C ASN A 145 18.72 -18.38 -11.49
N TYR A 146 20.00 -18.17 -11.84
CA TYR A 146 20.39 -17.10 -12.76
C TYR A 146 19.69 -17.16 -14.13
N MET A 147 19.20 -18.34 -14.51
CA MET A 147 18.46 -18.51 -15.76
C MET A 147 17.10 -17.76 -15.75
N GLU A 148 16.50 -17.57 -14.59
CA GLU A 148 15.21 -16.87 -14.45
C GLU A 148 15.30 -15.39 -14.85
N MET A 149 16.47 -14.76 -14.76
CA MET A 149 16.67 -13.36 -15.16
C MET A 149 16.40 -13.10 -16.65
N PHE A 150 16.31 -14.14 -17.48
CA PHE A 150 16.06 -14.03 -18.91
C PHE A 150 14.62 -14.36 -19.31
N GLU A 151 13.77 -14.81 -18.40
CA GLU A 151 12.50 -15.48 -18.70
C GLU A 151 11.24 -14.66 -18.36
N ASP A 152 11.33 -13.68 -17.48
CA ASP A 152 10.18 -12.96 -16.95
C ASP A 152 9.91 -11.57 -17.57
N VAL A 153 10.70 -11.13 -18.55
CA VAL A 153 10.58 -9.81 -19.18
C VAL A 153 9.68 -9.83 -20.42
N TYR A 154 9.84 -10.85 -21.28
CA TYR A 154 9.11 -10.98 -22.54
C TYR A 154 8.40 -12.33 -22.63
N LYS A 155 7.25 -12.36 -23.33
CA LYS A 155 6.55 -13.61 -23.61
C LYS A 155 7.45 -14.62 -24.35
N GLU A 156 8.30 -14.13 -25.27
CA GLU A 156 9.28 -14.92 -25.99
C GLU A 156 10.67 -14.29 -25.82
N ILE A 157 11.67 -15.11 -25.57
CA ILE A 157 13.04 -14.63 -25.39
C ILE A 157 13.55 -14.01 -26.70
N THR A 158 13.94 -12.76 -26.66
CA THR A 158 14.50 -12.03 -27.81
C THR A 158 15.86 -12.59 -28.23
N PRO A 159 16.31 -12.37 -29.50
CA PRO A 159 17.64 -12.79 -29.95
C PRO A 159 18.76 -12.24 -29.07
N LEU A 160 18.66 -10.98 -28.61
CA LEU A 160 19.64 -10.36 -27.72
C LEU A 160 19.73 -11.07 -26.37
N LEU A 161 18.59 -11.37 -25.75
CA LEU A 161 18.56 -12.09 -24.46
C LEU A 161 19.09 -13.52 -24.62
N LYS A 162 18.86 -14.19 -25.75
CA LYS A 162 19.45 -15.51 -26.04
C LYS A 162 20.96 -15.45 -26.08
N GLN A 163 21.51 -14.41 -26.75
CA GLN A 163 22.94 -14.19 -26.81
C GLN A 163 23.53 -13.93 -25.41
N GLN A 164 22.96 -12.99 -24.65
CA GLN A 164 23.40 -12.66 -23.30
C GLN A 164 23.34 -13.87 -22.37
N LYS A 165 22.27 -14.69 -22.46
CA LYS A 165 22.13 -15.94 -21.72
C LYS A 165 23.28 -16.90 -22.02
N ALA A 166 23.61 -17.10 -23.30
CA ALA A 166 24.71 -17.97 -23.72
C ALA A 166 26.10 -17.46 -23.24
N GLU A 167 26.29 -16.15 -23.31
CA GLU A 167 27.52 -15.50 -22.82
C GLU A 167 27.69 -15.69 -21.30
N LEU A 168 26.59 -15.51 -20.52
CA LEU A 168 26.61 -15.72 -19.08
C LEU A 168 26.91 -17.18 -18.70
N ILE A 169 26.29 -18.14 -19.39
CA ILE A 169 26.56 -19.58 -19.17
C ILE A 169 28.02 -19.85 -19.37
N LYS A 170 28.59 -19.43 -20.50
CA LYS A 170 30.01 -19.61 -20.82
C LYS A 170 30.94 -18.94 -19.79
N HIS A 171 30.55 -17.79 -19.25
CA HIS A 171 31.29 -17.11 -18.20
C HIS A 171 31.29 -17.91 -16.90
N LEU A 172 30.14 -18.43 -16.49
CA LEU A 172 30.01 -19.21 -15.24
C LEU A 172 30.69 -20.58 -15.29
N GLU A 173 30.94 -21.13 -16.48
CA GLU A 173 31.76 -22.39 -16.66
C GLU A 173 33.23 -22.18 -16.33
N GLN A 174 33.72 -20.94 -16.23
CA GLN A 174 35.11 -20.60 -15.96
C GLN A 174 35.41 -20.38 -14.47
N TYR A 175 34.36 -20.37 -13.61
CA TYR A 175 34.41 -20.15 -12.17
C TYR A 175 33.67 -21.23 -11.38
#